data_b5c4c96d122b21f9e3e12681ad7df827
#
_entry.id   b5c4c96d122b21f9e3e12681ad7df827
#
_cell.length_a   1.000
_cell.length_b   1.000
_cell.length_c   1.000
_cell.angle_alpha   90.00
_cell.angle_beta   90.00
_cell.angle_gamma   90.00
#
_symmetry.space_group_name_H-M   'P 1'
#
loop_
_entity.id
_entity.type
_entity.pdbx_description
1 polymer ?
#
loop_
_entity_poly.entity_id
_entity_poly.type
_entity_poly.pdbx_seq_one_letter_code
_entity_poly.pdbx_strand_id
1 'polypeptide(L)'
;MEWSVILPNALYMLGGLKGSFELAGITIVLSFPLGGLLAIGRLSSNLWIKWFCSAFVNILRSNPLILILFWFYFLVPFIIGRPVGDLMSAVIAFVIFFAAYVAEIVRSGIQSVGITQIQAGLSSGLTYSQTMRYIVLPQAIRSMLPALTTECILILQGTTVAYVIGYSEVLHRASLVAERTVRPV
;
A
#
# COMPACT_ATOMS: atom_id res chain seq x y z
N MET A 1 15.31 -15.44 27.07
CA MET A 1 14.90 -14.05 26.79
C MET A 1 15.15 -13.24 28.03
N GLU A 2 16.04 -12.28 27.96
CA GLU A 2 16.37 -11.46 29.12
C GLU A 2 15.43 -10.24 29.18
N TRP A 3 14.38 -10.36 29.95
CA TRP A 3 13.44 -9.27 30.22
C TRP A 3 14.12 -8.05 30.82
N SER A 4 15.28 -8.24 31.47
CA SER A 4 16.17 -7.18 31.96
C SER A 4 16.64 -6.20 30.90
N VAL A 5 16.65 -6.58 29.61
CA VAL A 5 17.02 -5.74 28.48
C VAL A 5 15.83 -5.02 27.87
N ILE A 6 14.70 -5.72 27.78
CA ILE A 6 13.50 -5.19 27.08
C ILE A 6 12.86 -4.08 27.91
N LEU A 7 12.65 -4.29 29.21
CA LEU A 7 11.91 -3.35 30.06
C LEU A 7 12.56 -1.93 30.12
N PRO A 8 13.88 -1.78 30.34
CA PRO A 8 14.51 -0.45 30.35
C PRO A 8 14.46 0.25 29.00
N ASN A 9 14.42 -0.49 27.88
CA ASN A 9 14.43 0.04 26.53
C ASN A 9 13.03 0.14 25.90
N ALA A 10 11.98 -0.26 26.62
CA ALA A 10 10.61 -0.31 26.08
C ALA A 10 10.14 1.07 25.52
N LEU A 11 10.39 2.14 26.23
CA LEU A 11 10.02 3.49 25.77
C LEU A 11 10.76 3.90 24.50
N TYR A 12 12.03 3.53 24.37
CA TYR A 12 12.81 3.79 23.15
C TYR A 12 12.27 2.99 21.97
N MET A 13 11.94 1.70 22.17
CA MET A 13 11.35 0.84 21.14
C MET A 13 9.96 1.32 20.72
N LEU A 14 9.11 1.67 21.69
CA LEU A 14 7.78 2.23 21.44
C LEU A 14 7.82 3.57 20.71
N GLY A 15 8.88 4.36 20.91
CA GLY A 15 9.13 5.56 20.12
C GLY A 15 9.23 5.30 18.60
N GLY A 16 9.52 4.07 18.17
CA GLY A 16 9.49 3.65 16.76
C GLY A 16 8.07 3.58 16.18
N LEU A 17 7.03 3.43 17.04
CA LEU A 17 5.63 3.44 16.59
C LEU A 17 5.28 4.71 15.82
N LYS A 18 5.86 5.86 16.22
CA LYS A 18 5.66 7.11 15.48
C LYS A 18 6.08 6.95 14.01
N GLY A 19 7.26 6.39 13.75
CA GLY A 19 7.74 6.15 12.39
C GLY A 19 6.85 5.15 11.63
N SER A 20 6.45 4.05 12.28
CA SER A 20 5.55 3.07 11.67
C SER A 20 4.20 3.69 11.29
N PHE A 21 3.56 4.45 12.19
CA PHE A 21 2.28 5.11 11.90
C PHE A 21 2.42 6.24 10.89
N GLU A 22 3.52 6.98 10.90
CA GLU A 22 3.81 8.04 9.92
C GLU A 22 3.89 7.44 8.51
N LEU A 23 4.73 6.43 8.31
CA LEU A 23 4.87 5.76 7.01
C LEU A 23 3.57 5.10 6.57
N ALA A 24 2.88 4.38 7.46
CA ALA A 24 1.61 3.74 7.15
C ALA A 24 0.53 4.76 6.79
N GLY A 25 0.39 5.84 7.57
CA GLY A 25 -0.60 6.89 7.32
C GLY A 25 -0.41 7.59 5.98
N ILE A 26 0.82 8.00 5.66
CA ILE A 26 1.14 8.60 4.36
C ILE A 26 0.86 7.60 3.23
N THR A 27 1.26 6.35 3.41
CA THR A 27 1.03 5.30 2.42
C THR A 27 -0.46 5.10 2.15
N ILE A 28 -1.30 4.97 3.18
CA ILE A 28 -2.75 4.80 3.03
C ILE A 28 -3.36 5.99 2.28
N VAL A 29 -3.05 7.22 2.72
CA VAL A 29 -3.62 8.44 2.13
C VAL A 29 -3.27 8.58 0.65
N LEU A 30 -2.08 8.17 0.22
CA LEU A 30 -1.63 8.32 -1.16
C LEU A 30 -1.91 7.08 -2.03
N SER A 31 -1.80 5.86 -1.48
CA SER A 31 -2.00 4.63 -2.26
C SER A 31 -3.46 4.38 -2.61
N PHE A 32 -4.41 4.79 -1.76
CA PHE A 32 -5.84 4.56 -2.01
C PHE A 32 -6.36 5.35 -3.21
N PRO A 33 -6.14 6.67 -3.32
CA PRO A 33 -6.52 7.42 -4.53
C PRO A 33 -5.80 6.91 -5.79
N LEU A 34 -4.48 6.66 -5.69
CA LEU A 34 -3.68 6.15 -6.80
C LEU A 34 -4.18 4.76 -7.25
N GLY A 35 -4.44 3.87 -6.31
CA GLY A 35 -5.02 2.54 -6.58
C GLY A 35 -6.41 2.63 -7.21
N GLY A 36 -7.26 3.55 -6.73
CA GLY A 36 -8.55 3.84 -7.35
C GLY A 36 -8.43 4.28 -8.80
N LEU A 37 -7.52 5.19 -9.11
CA LEU A 37 -7.23 5.63 -10.49
C LEU A 37 -6.73 4.49 -11.37
N LEU A 38 -5.81 3.67 -10.87
CA LEU A 38 -5.32 2.49 -11.57
C LEU A 38 -6.45 1.47 -11.84
N ALA A 39 -7.35 1.27 -10.88
CA ALA A 39 -8.51 0.39 -11.05
C ALA A 39 -9.44 0.88 -12.16
N ILE A 40 -9.73 2.19 -12.22
CA ILE A 40 -10.52 2.82 -13.29
C ILE A 40 -9.82 2.62 -14.64
N GLY A 41 -8.49 2.83 -14.69
CA GLY A 41 -7.71 2.60 -15.90
C GLY A 41 -7.80 1.15 -16.40
N ARG A 42 -7.77 0.17 -15.48
CA ARG A 42 -7.93 -1.26 -15.81
C ARG A 42 -9.33 -1.65 -16.29
N LEU A 43 -10.34 -0.87 -15.92
CA LEU A 43 -11.74 -1.04 -16.37
C LEU A 43 -12.06 -0.22 -17.62
N SER A 44 -11.10 0.57 -18.14
CA SER A 44 -11.28 1.41 -19.32
C SER A 44 -11.60 0.61 -20.57
N SER A 45 -12.45 1.18 -21.43
CA SER A 45 -12.71 0.66 -22.77
C SER A 45 -11.53 0.86 -23.73
N ASN A 46 -10.60 1.77 -23.41
CA ASN A 46 -9.39 1.97 -24.19
C ASN A 46 -8.39 0.87 -23.87
N LEU A 47 -8.10 0.03 -24.88
CA LEU A 47 -7.20 -1.13 -24.73
C LEU A 47 -5.78 -0.74 -24.28
N TRP A 48 -5.25 0.38 -24.72
CA TRP A 48 -3.91 0.85 -24.35
C TRP A 48 -3.83 1.21 -22.87
N ILE A 49 -4.82 1.98 -22.37
CA ILE A 49 -4.90 2.35 -20.95
C ILE A 49 -5.06 1.10 -20.10
N LYS A 50 -6.00 0.24 -20.49
CA LYS A 50 -6.25 -1.04 -19.78
C LYS A 50 -5.00 -1.90 -19.74
N TRP A 51 -4.30 -2.08 -20.85
CA TRP A 51 -3.09 -2.88 -20.93
C TRP A 51 -1.99 -2.31 -20.04
N PHE A 52 -1.72 -1.00 -20.16
CA PHE A 52 -0.69 -0.32 -19.38
C PHE A 52 -0.94 -0.43 -17.87
N CYS A 53 -2.14 -0.06 -17.40
CA CYS A 53 -2.51 -0.16 -15.99
C CYS A 53 -2.47 -1.61 -15.49
N SER A 54 -2.89 -2.57 -16.31
CA SER A 54 -2.87 -3.99 -15.94
C SER A 54 -1.44 -4.53 -15.83
N ALA A 55 -0.58 -4.21 -16.80
CA ALA A 55 0.83 -4.60 -16.79
C ALA A 55 1.54 -4.01 -15.56
N PHE A 56 1.35 -2.71 -15.30
CA PHE A 56 1.94 -2.03 -14.15
C PHE A 56 1.53 -2.69 -12.82
N VAL A 57 0.24 -2.88 -12.60
CA VAL A 57 -0.28 -3.52 -11.38
C VAL A 57 0.23 -4.96 -11.24
N ASN A 58 0.23 -5.74 -12.32
CA ASN A 58 0.66 -7.13 -12.27
C ASN A 58 2.18 -7.24 -11.97
N ILE A 59 3.01 -6.41 -12.59
CA ILE A 59 4.46 -6.37 -12.34
C ILE A 59 4.73 -6.07 -10.86
N LEU A 60 4.08 -5.06 -10.29
CA LEU A 60 4.30 -4.70 -8.89
C LEU A 60 3.86 -5.81 -7.93
N ARG A 61 2.70 -6.42 -8.18
CA ARG A 61 2.18 -7.50 -7.33
C ARG A 61 2.91 -8.83 -7.47
N SER A 62 3.67 -9.02 -8.54
CA SER A 62 4.51 -10.21 -8.75
C SER A 62 5.85 -10.14 -8.04
N ASN A 63 6.19 -8.98 -7.46
CA ASN A 63 7.46 -8.77 -6.80
C ASN A 63 7.26 -8.59 -5.28
N PRO A 64 8.21 -9.03 -4.44
CA PRO A 64 8.17 -8.76 -3.01
C PRO A 64 8.41 -7.27 -2.70
N LEU A 65 7.74 -6.75 -1.67
CA LEU A 65 7.87 -5.35 -1.23
C LEU A 65 9.32 -4.93 -1.01
N ILE A 66 10.13 -5.80 -0.40
CA ILE A 66 11.54 -5.48 -0.10
C ILE A 66 12.35 -5.18 -1.37
N LEU A 67 12.06 -5.88 -2.47
CA LEU A 67 12.74 -5.68 -3.75
C LEU A 67 12.34 -4.34 -4.38
N ILE A 68 11.06 -4.00 -4.32
CA ILE A 68 10.54 -2.70 -4.77
C ILE A 68 11.16 -1.57 -3.92
N LEU A 69 11.26 -1.77 -2.60
CA LEU A 69 11.88 -0.81 -1.70
C LEU A 69 13.34 -0.53 -2.07
N PHE A 70 14.13 -1.57 -2.33
CA PHE A 70 15.52 -1.41 -2.77
C PHE A 70 15.63 -0.72 -4.14
N TRP A 71 14.76 -1.04 -5.10
CA TRP A 71 14.76 -0.35 -6.38
C TRP A 71 14.57 1.15 -6.21
N PHE A 72 13.58 1.57 -5.42
CA PHE A 72 13.35 3.00 -5.19
C PHE A 72 14.42 3.65 -4.32
N TYR A 73 14.95 2.94 -3.34
CA TYR A 73 16.00 3.45 -2.47
C TYR A 73 17.33 3.74 -3.23
N PHE A 74 17.71 2.90 -4.17
CA PHE A 74 18.92 3.08 -4.98
C PHE A 74 18.66 3.84 -6.28
N LEU A 75 17.55 3.60 -6.96
CA LEU A 75 17.26 4.17 -8.28
C LEU A 75 16.87 5.64 -8.20
N VAL A 76 16.06 6.03 -7.20
CA VAL A 76 15.58 7.41 -7.09
C VAL A 76 16.72 8.40 -6.86
N PRO A 77 17.66 8.20 -5.92
CA PRO A 77 18.84 9.06 -5.79
C PRO A 77 19.68 9.13 -7.05
N PHE A 78 19.83 8.01 -7.76
CA PHE A 78 20.58 7.94 -9.02
C PHE A 78 19.95 8.83 -10.10
N ILE A 79 18.61 8.80 -10.25
CA ILE A 79 17.89 9.62 -11.25
C ILE A 79 17.91 11.10 -10.87
N ILE A 80 17.72 11.42 -9.58
CA ILE A 80 17.65 12.80 -9.10
C ILE A 80 19.06 13.43 -8.97
N GLY A 81 20.12 12.62 -8.91
CA GLY A 81 21.51 13.07 -8.76
C GLY A 81 21.85 13.57 -7.35
N ARG A 82 21.01 13.26 -6.34
CA ARG A 82 21.23 13.62 -4.94
C ARG A 82 20.61 12.59 -4.00
N PRO A 83 21.13 12.45 -2.76
CA PRO A 83 20.54 11.58 -1.75
C PRO A 83 19.10 11.98 -1.47
N VAL A 84 18.24 10.99 -1.38
CA VAL A 84 16.84 11.12 -0.95
C VAL A 84 16.75 10.49 0.43
N GLY A 85 16.13 11.17 1.38
CA GLY A 85 16.01 10.64 2.75
C GLY A 85 15.23 9.32 2.80
N ASP A 86 15.52 8.51 3.82
CA ASP A 86 14.95 7.17 4.00
C ASP A 86 13.42 7.15 3.98
N LEU A 87 12.79 8.14 4.64
CA LEU A 87 11.33 8.29 4.64
C LEU A 87 10.78 8.49 3.23
N MET A 88 11.38 9.39 2.42
CA MET A 88 10.86 9.67 1.08
C MET A 88 11.00 8.45 0.16
N SER A 89 12.13 7.76 0.23
CA SER A 89 12.37 6.53 -0.53
C SER A 89 11.37 5.43 -0.13
N ALA A 90 11.13 5.26 1.19
CA ALA A 90 10.13 4.35 1.70
C ALA A 90 8.73 4.72 1.22
N VAL A 91 8.32 5.99 1.36
CA VAL A 91 6.99 6.46 0.95
C VAL A 91 6.74 6.19 -0.54
N ILE A 92 7.69 6.53 -1.43
CA ILE A 92 7.52 6.29 -2.87
C ILE A 92 7.34 4.80 -3.15
N ALA A 93 8.21 3.95 -2.60
CA ALA A 93 8.15 2.50 -2.80
C ALA A 93 6.82 1.91 -2.28
N PHE A 94 6.44 2.27 -1.06
CA PHE A 94 5.22 1.79 -0.41
C PHE A 94 3.95 2.25 -1.13
N VAL A 95 3.87 3.54 -1.47
CA VAL A 95 2.70 4.09 -2.18
C VAL A 95 2.49 3.40 -3.50
N ILE A 96 3.54 3.21 -4.30
CA ILE A 96 3.45 2.57 -5.60
C ILE A 96 3.09 1.08 -5.45
N PHE A 97 3.71 0.38 -4.50
CA PHE A 97 3.46 -1.03 -4.23
C PHE A 97 2.02 -1.26 -3.78
N PHE A 98 1.58 -0.59 -2.72
CA PHE A 98 0.25 -0.78 -2.16
C PHE A 98 -0.87 -0.22 -3.04
N ALA A 99 -0.60 0.80 -3.87
CA ALA A 99 -1.57 1.24 -4.89
C ALA A 99 -1.92 0.12 -5.88
N ALA A 100 -0.99 -0.78 -6.20
CA ALA A 100 -1.27 -1.93 -7.06
C ALA A 100 -2.23 -2.94 -6.39
N TYR A 101 -2.12 -3.16 -5.09
CA TYR A 101 -3.03 -4.02 -4.33
C TYR A 101 -4.40 -3.38 -4.18
N VAL A 102 -4.45 -2.09 -3.80
CA VAL A 102 -5.71 -1.33 -3.74
C VAL A 102 -6.41 -1.32 -5.10
N ALA A 103 -5.67 -1.17 -6.21
CA ALA A 103 -6.24 -1.22 -7.55
C ALA A 103 -6.94 -2.54 -7.85
N GLU A 104 -6.38 -3.65 -7.39
CA GLU A 104 -7.00 -4.97 -7.56
C GLU A 104 -8.23 -5.13 -6.67
N ILE A 105 -8.17 -4.68 -5.42
CA ILE A 105 -9.32 -4.72 -4.50
C ILE A 105 -10.48 -3.91 -5.07
N VAL A 106 -10.23 -2.69 -5.53
CA VAL A 106 -11.25 -1.82 -6.12
C VAL A 106 -11.83 -2.42 -7.41
N ARG A 107 -10.96 -2.93 -8.31
CA ARG A 107 -11.40 -3.58 -9.55
C ARG A 107 -12.29 -4.79 -9.26
N SER A 108 -11.87 -5.67 -8.35
CA SER A 108 -12.63 -6.87 -7.99
C SER A 108 -13.94 -6.51 -7.29
N GLY A 109 -13.95 -5.48 -6.43
CA GLY A 109 -15.16 -4.98 -5.78
C GLY A 109 -16.19 -4.43 -6.78
N ILE A 110 -15.77 -3.70 -7.80
CA ILE A 110 -16.68 -3.23 -8.86
C ILE A 110 -17.20 -4.42 -9.67
N GLN A 111 -16.35 -5.38 -10.01
CA GLN A 111 -16.73 -6.56 -10.79
C GLN A 111 -17.56 -7.59 -9.99
N SER A 112 -17.57 -7.54 -8.68
CA SER A 112 -18.41 -8.41 -7.83
C SER A 112 -19.89 -8.05 -7.92
N VAL A 113 -20.23 -6.84 -8.35
CA VAL A 113 -21.62 -6.44 -8.60
C VAL A 113 -22.08 -7.10 -9.89
N GLY A 114 -23.10 -7.96 -9.77
CA GLY A 114 -23.61 -8.75 -10.89
C GLY A 114 -24.08 -7.89 -12.06
N ILE A 115 -23.84 -8.39 -13.28
CA ILE A 115 -24.27 -7.72 -14.53
C ILE A 115 -25.78 -7.43 -14.55
N THR A 116 -26.59 -8.24 -13.86
CA THR A 116 -28.02 -8.05 -13.72
C THR A 116 -28.39 -6.73 -13.05
N GLN A 117 -27.59 -6.23 -12.10
CA GLN A 117 -27.79 -4.94 -11.47
C GLN A 117 -27.57 -3.78 -12.44
N ILE A 118 -26.57 -3.91 -13.31
CA ILE A 118 -26.29 -2.94 -14.37
C ILE A 118 -27.45 -2.93 -15.38
N GLN A 119 -27.89 -4.11 -15.82
CA GLN A 119 -29.01 -4.24 -16.75
C GLN A 119 -30.32 -3.70 -16.17
N ALA A 120 -30.61 -3.97 -14.90
CA ALA A 120 -31.80 -3.43 -14.23
C ALA A 120 -31.78 -1.91 -14.18
N GLY A 121 -30.62 -1.29 -13.87
CA GLY A 121 -30.46 0.15 -13.89
C GLY A 121 -30.72 0.76 -15.27
N LEU A 122 -30.13 0.18 -16.32
CA LEU A 122 -30.33 0.63 -17.70
C LEU A 122 -31.78 0.46 -18.15
N SER A 123 -32.43 -0.67 -17.81
CA SER A 123 -33.84 -0.92 -18.13
C SER A 123 -34.80 0.02 -17.39
N SER A 124 -34.38 0.58 -16.25
CA SER A 124 -35.13 1.61 -15.52
C SER A 124 -34.94 3.03 -16.07
N GLY A 125 -34.25 3.16 -17.22
CA GLY A 125 -34.01 4.47 -17.88
C GLY A 125 -32.81 5.24 -17.34
N LEU A 126 -31.99 4.65 -16.45
CA LEU A 126 -30.75 5.29 -16.00
C LEU A 126 -29.67 5.22 -17.08
N THR A 127 -28.88 6.29 -17.22
CA THR A 127 -27.66 6.22 -18.03
C THR A 127 -26.62 5.33 -17.35
N TYR A 128 -25.63 4.87 -18.12
CA TYR A 128 -24.54 4.05 -17.58
C TYR A 128 -23.84 4.73 -16.38
N SER A 129 -23.55 6.03 -16.48
CA SER A 129 -22.93 6.79 -15.38
C SER A 129 -23.82 6.87 -14.14
N GLN A 130 -25.12 7.03 -14.32
CA GLN A 130 -26.10 7.01 -13.22
C GLN A 130 -26.19 5.62 -12.59
N THR A 131 -26.24 4.58 -13.40
CA THR A 131 -26.24 3.18 -12.93
C THR A 131 -24.97 2.89 -12.12
N MET A 132 -23.80 3.29 -12.62
CA MET A 132 -22.55 3.14 -11.88
C MET A 132 -22.58 3.89 -10.55
N ARG A 133 -23.02 5.14 -10.55
CA ARG A 133 -22.99 6.00 -9.36
C ARG A 133 -24.01 5.58 -8.30
N TYR A 134 -25.23 5.24 -8.70
CA TYR A 134 -26.34 5.03 -7.77
C TYR A 134 -26.57 3.56 -7.40
N ILE A 135 -26.16 2.62 -8.26
CA ILE A 135 -26.40 1.19 -8.07
C ILE A 135 -25.10 0.44 -7.80
N VAL A 136 -24.12 0.54 -8.71
CA VAL A 136 -22.92 -0.28 -8.68
C VAL A 136 -21.95 0.18 -7.58
N LEU A 137 -21.55 1.44 -7.56
CA LEU A 137 -20.53 1.94 -6.62
C LEU A 137 -20.92 1.75 -5.15
N PRO A 138 -22.16 2.02 -4.69
CA PRO A 138 -22.52 1.79 -3.29
C PRO A 138 -22.42 0.31 -2.87
N GLN A 139 -22.77 -0.60 -3.78
CA GLN A 139 -22.66 -2.04 -3.52
C GLN A 139 -21.19 -2.49 -3.55
N ALA A 140 -20.43 -2.05 -4.54
CA ALA A 140 -19.01 -2.33 -4.68
C ALA A 140 -18.21 -1.86 -3.46
N ILE A 141 -18.47 -0.62 -2.96
CA ILE A 141 -17.81 -0.09 -1.77
C ILE A 141 -18.05 -1.01 -0.57
N ARG A 142 -19.29 -1.42 -0.34
CA ARG A 142 -19.61 -2.34 0.77
C ARG A 142 -18.89 -3.68 0.65
N SER A 143 -18.78 -4.23 -0.56
CA SER A 143 -18.12 -5.51 -0.79
C SER A 143 -16.60 -5.43 -0.63
N MET A 144 -15.96 -4.30 -0.95
CA MET A 144 -14.51 -4.15 -0.84
C MET A 144 -14.02 -3.64 0.52
N LEU A 145 -14.89 -3.07 1.36
CA LEU A 145 -14.51 -2.54 2.68
C LEU A 145 -13.71 -3.52 3.54
N PRO A 146 -14.09 -4.80 3.69
CA PRO A 146 -13.30 -5.75 4.49
C PRO A 146 -11.88 -5.93 3.94
N ALA A 147 -11.72 -6.04 2.61
CA ALA A 147 -10.42 -6.19 1.97
C ALA A 147 -9.57 -4.92 2.11
N LEU A 148 -10.16 -3.73 1.98
CA LEU A 148 -9.47 -2.46 2.21
C LEU A 148 -9.01 -2.31 3.67
N THR A 149 -9.82 -2.76 4.63
CA THR A 149 -9.43 -2.77 6.05
C THR A 149 -8.25 -3.70 6.29
N THR A 150 -8.27 -4.89 5.70
CA THR A 150 -7.13 -5.82 5.74
C THR A 150 -5.89 -5.20 5.12
N GLU A 151 -6.03 -4.49 3.99
CA GLU A 151 -4.92 -3.80 3.34
C GLU A 151 -4.29 -2.72 4.24
N CYS A 152 -5.09 -1.95 4.99
CA CYS A 152 -4.56 -1.00 5.97
C CYS A 152 -3.70 -1.69 7.05
N ILE A 153 -4.11 -2.87 7.51
CA ILE A 153 -3.34 -3.65 8.48
C ILE A 153 -2.04 -4.15 7.85
N LEU A 154 -2.10 -4.65 6.61
CA LEU A 154 -0.91 -5.11 5.87
C LEU A 154 0.07 -3.97 5.59
N ILE A 155 -0.41 -2.75 5.29
CA ILE A 155 0.43 -1.56 5.17
C ILE A 155 1.17 -1.30 6.47
N LEU A 156 0.47 -1.29 7.62
CA LEU A 156 1.08 -1.05 8.92
C LEU A 156 2.11 -2.14 9.27
N GLN A 157 1.79 -3.42 9.05
CA GLN A 157 2.73 -4.52 9.25
C GLN A 157 3.93 -4.40 8.30
N GLY A 158 3.68 -4.03 7.05
CA GLY A 158 4.70 -3.85 6.02
C GLY A 158 5.75 -2.78 6.38
N THR A 159 5.42 -1.79 7.24
CA THR A 159 6.39 -0.76 7.64
C THR A 159 7.67 -1.34 8.25
N THR A 160 7.60 -2.54 8.83
CA THR A 160 8.77 -3.24 9.36
C THR A 160 9.82 -3.54 8.30
N VAL A 161 9.42 -3.67 7.02
CA VAL A 161 10.38 -3.89 5.91
C VAL A 161 11.29 -2.68 5.71
N ALA A 162 10.84 -1.47 6.08
CA ALA A 162 11.62 -0.24 5.92
C ALA A 162 12.86 -0.19 6.83
N TYR A 163 12.96 -1.07 7.84
CA TYR A 163 14.14 -1.19 8.69
C TYR A 163 15.42 -1.46 7.87
N VAL A 164 15.31 -2.19 6.76
CA VAL A 164 16.48 -2.59 5.95
C VAL A 164 17.18 -1.42 5.26
N ILE A 165 16.49 -0.29 5.11
CA ILE A 165 17.07 0.96 4.57
C ILE A 165 17.41 1.96 5.68
N GLY A 166 17.36 1.55 6.96
CA GLY A 166 17.68 2.41 8.11
C GLY A 166 16.53 3.29 8.59
N TYR A 167 15.30 3.14 8.07
CA TYR A 167 14.16 3.93 8.52
C TYR A 167 13.79 3.61 9.97
N SER A 168 13.68 4.66 10.81
CA SER A 168 13.50 4.54 12.26
C SER A 168 12.06 4.18 12.65
N GLU A 169 11.69 2.92 12.44
CA GLU A 169 10.44 2.31 12.88
C GLU A 169 10.67 1.34 14.07
N VAL A 170 9.64 0.63 14.51
CA VAL A 170 9.70 -0.22 15.71
C VAL A 170 10.78 -1.29 15.63
N LEU A 171 10.85 -2.03 14.51
CA LEU A 171 11.81 -3.13 14.34
C LEU A 171 13.24 -2.60 14.27
N HIS A 172 13.47 -1.47 13.58
CA HIS A 172 14.77 -0.84 13.51
C HIS A 172 15.28 -0.43 14.91
N ARG A 173 14.41 0.15 15.74
CA ARG A 173 14.79 0.51 17.12
C ARG A 173 15.00 -0.71 18.00
N ALA A 174 14.23 -1.77 17.78
CA ALA A 174 14.41 -3.03 18.50
C ALA A 174 15.74 -3.70 18.13
N SER A 175 16.12 -3.71 16.85
CA SER A 175 17.41 -4.26 16.40
C SER A 175 18.59 -3.48 16.97
N LEU A 176 18.53 -2.15 17.04
CA LEU A 176 19.56 -1.35 17.67
C LEU A 176 19.73 -1.64 19.16
N VAL A 177 18.65 -1.93 19.88
CA VAL A 177 18.73 -2.37 21.29
C VAL A 177 19.38 -3.76 21.38
N ALA A 178 19.01 -4.69 20.51
CA ALA A 178 19.59 -6.02 20.48
C ALA A 178 21.11 -5.97 20.19
N GLU A 179 21.55 -5.20 19.20
CA GLU A 179 22.96 -5.03 18.84
C GLU A 179 23.79 -4.44 19.97
N ARG A 180 23.26 -3.45 20.70
CA ARG A 180 23.94 -2.83 21.85
C ARG A 180 24.08 -3.77 23.04
N THR A 181 23.23 -4.77 23.14
CA THR A 181 23.14 -5.68 24.28
C THR A 181 23.90 -6.98 24.06
N VAL A 182 24.09 -7.38 22.80
CA VAL A 182 24.98 -8.48 22.43
C VAL A 182 26.42 -8.02 22.66
N ARG A 183 26.95 -8.28 23.84
CA ARG A 183 28.39 -8.10 24.11
C ARG A 183 29.13 -9.10 23.25
N PRO A 184 30.15 -8.69 22.48
CA PRO A 184 31.10 -9.65 21.93
C PRO A 184 31.80 -10.33 23.11
N VAL A 185 31.71 -11.65 23.12
CA VAL A 185 32.48 -12.52 24.04
C VAL A 185 33.93 -12.50 23.60
#